data_d6a057fc6cdda73ae5014b96004eb870
#
_entry.id   d6a057fc6cdda73ae5014b96004eb870
#
_cell.length_a   1.000
_cell.length_b   1.000
_cell.length_c   1.000
_cell.angle_alpha   90.00
_cell.angle_beta   90.00
_cell.angle_gamma   90.00
#
_symmetry.space_group_name_H-M   'P 1'
#
loop_
_entity.id
_entity.type
_entity.pdbx_description
1 polymer ?
#
loop_
_entity_poly.entity_id
_entity_poly.type
_entity_poly.pdbx_seq_one_letter_code
_entity_poly.pdbx_strand_id
1 'polypeptide(L)'
;MRRNKYLLLGSSLGVLLLLILAAVQENAWKPWRILQASARSGEDAIPVQLRQITNANLRIGDRCVSCHVSMAPGEQAVKGNAILAAHKPVVHDPAEYGCTVCHGGQGAATDKADAHGTVHFWPEPMIPIRFAQAGCGTCHSALGIPNRDTFEKAVQTFDRLDCRACHRVDNRGGTIRPDGGGMEGPDLSRVGITGYDRDWYEKHLTNTEKEQAGPWKTAFGKIDEPGREQVATFLSTRVAAPALIDAKATFLSFGCLGCHRVSGVGGDEGPDLSRAGEKDPGQVDFTNVAGSGHPELAGWIAEHFRSPVAVVATSQMPPVAASQREIDALTMYVLSLRRRELPGTYVPRDRMQATRFGQREFAADGATLFGAFCAGCHGLEGNGKHTTGGTTFPAIANPDFLKLVNDEFLAGTIAKGRPGRRMPGWAKDGGLRPEEITRIVAHLRKLGGVPAAGKDEWKTTANPETGRALFAANCSGCHGAKGDGGMGPALHNQVLLELASDTYLLETISRGRRGTAMGGFAEASPARRGLARTEMESIVAFIRTWQGGRK
;
A
#
# COMPACT_ATOMS: atom_id res chain seq x y z
N MET A 1 -47.67 -56.00 -10.63
CA MET A 1 -47.49 -55.14 -11.82
C MET A 1 -48.33 -53.84 -11.79
N ARG A 2 -49.65 -53.84 -11.47
CA ARG A 2 -50.47 -52.61 -11.45
C ARG A 2 -49.95 -51.53 -10.47
N ARG A 3 -49.60 -51.88 -9.23
CA ARG A 3 -49.07 -50.95 -8.21
C ARG A 3 -47.83 -50.22 -8.69
N ASN A 4 -46.88 -50.88 -9.34
CA ASN A 4 -45.66 -50.24 -9.84
C ASN A 4 -45.94 -49.26 -10.99
N LYS A 5 -46.97 -49.52 -11.84
CA LYS A 5 -47.40 -48.62 -12.88
C LYS A 5 -47.99 -47.30 -12.30
N TYR A 6 -48.79 -47.41 -11.24
CA TYR A 6 -49.37 -46.21 -10.57
C TYR A 6 -48.29 -45.44 -9.82
N LEU A 7 -47.33 -46.12 -9.18
CA LEU A 7 -46.20 -45.47 -8.56
C LEU A 7 -45.31 -44.73 -9.58
N LEU A 8 -45.02 -45.35 -10.72
CA LEU A 8 -44.29 -44.73 -11.79
C LEU A 8 -45.05 -43.52 -12.37
N LEU A 9 -46.34 -43.68 -12.63
CA LEU A 9 -47.17 -42.57 -13.12
C LEU A 9 -47.22 -41.40 -12.11
N GLY A 10 -47.45 -41.70 -10.84
CA GLY A 10 -47.47 -40.68 -9.77
C GLY A 10 -46.16 -39.95 -9.60
N SER A 11 -45.03 -40.69 -9.62
CA SER A 11 -43.70 -40.06 -9.55
C SER A 11 -43.38 -39.20 -10.78
N SER A 12 -43.75 -39.69 -11.99
CA SER A 12 -43.54 -38.91 -13.22
C SER A 12 -44.36 -37.65 -13.26
N LEU A 13 -45.64 -37.71 -12.85
CA LEU A 13 -46.50 -36.52 -12.72
C LEU A 13 -45.97 -35.55 -11.63
N GLY A 14 -45.47 -36.07 -10.51
CA GLY A 14 -44.84 -35.28 -9.47
C GLY A 14 -43.61 -34.53 -9.99
N VAL A 15 -42.73 -35.22 -10.71
CA VAL A 15 -41.54 -34.59 -11.34
C VAL A 15 -41.97 -33.55 -12.38
N LEU A 16 -42.95 -33.87 -13.23
CA LEU A 16 -43.46 -32.92 -14.21
C LEU A 16 -44.03 -31.66 -13.56
N LEU A 17 -44.80 -31.82 -12.48
CA LEU A 17 -45.33 -30.69 -11.71
C LEU A 17 -44.21 -29.82 -11.12
N LEU A 18 -43.18 -30.44 -10.53
CA LEU A 18 -42.03 -29.72 -10.01
C LEU A 18 -41.27 -28.97 -11.11
N LEU A 19 -41.11 -29.57 -12.28
CA LEU A 19 -40.48 -28.91 -13.43
C LEU A 19 -41.31 -27.72 -13.92
N ILE A 20 -42.65 -27.85 -13.98
CA ILE A 20 -43.53 -26.74 -14.33
C ILE A 20 -43.44 -25.61 -13.31
N LEU A 21 -43.47 -25.93 -12.01
CA LEU A 21 -43.33 -24.95 -10.94
C LEU A 21 -41.98 -24.23 -11.02
N ALA A 22 -40.88 -24.98 -11.21
CA ALA A 22 -39.56 -24.41 -11.40
C ALA A 22 -39.51 -23.50 -12.64
N ALA A 23 -40.08 -23.92 -13.76
CA ALA A 23 -40.15 -23.10 -14.97
C ALA A 23 -40.97 -21.82 -14.78
N VAL A 24 -42.08 -21.88 -14.06
CA VAL A 24 -42.91 -20.70 -13.74
C VAL A 24 -42.13 -19.77 -12.79
N GLN A 25 -41.51 -20.30 -11.75
CA GLN A 25 -40.68 -19.50 -10.84
C GLN A 25 -39.56 -18.80 -11.58
N GLU A 26 -38.82 -19.51 -12.44
CA GLU A 26 -37.69 -18.99 -13.20
C GLU A 26 -38.10 -17.93 -14.23
N ASN A 27 -39.25 -18.10 -14.87
CA ASN A 27 -39.68 -17.22 -15.99
C ASN A 27 -40.70 -16.14 -15.62
N ALA A 28 -41.47 -16.29 -14.54
CA ALA A 28 -42.52 -15.36 -14.15
C ALA A 28 -42.25 -14.59 -12.85
N TRP A 29 -41.65 -15.22 -11.82
CA TRP A 29 -41.55 -14.66 -10.49
C TRP A 29 -40.14 -14.22 -10.08
N LYS A 30 -39.28 -13.91 -11.05
CA LYS A 30 -37.95 -13.38 -10.75
C LYS A 30 -38.02 -11.97 -10.17
N PRO A 31 -37.20 -11.64 -9.13
CA PRO A 31 -37.19 -10.32 -8.49
C PRO A 31 -37.00 -9.16 -9.47
N TRP A 32 -36.14 -9.32 -10.50
CA TRP A 32 -35.87 -8.29 -11.48
C TRP A 32 -37.12 -7.94 -12.30
N ARG A 33 -38.02 -8.92 -12.60
CA ARG A 33 -39.29 -8.66 -13.33
C ARG A 33 -40.24 -7.80 -12.50
N ILE A 34 -40.34 -8.12 -11.20
CA ILE A 34 -41.17 -7.36 -10.26
C ILE A 34 -40.63 -5.93 -10.11
N LEU A 35 -39.33 -5.78 -9.99
CA LEU A 35 -38.66 -4.46 -9.90
C LEU A 35 -38.92 -3.62 -11.16
N GLN A 36 -38.78 -4.19 -12.36
CA GLN A 36 -39.05 -3.47 -13.61
C GLN A 36 -40.51 -3.13 -13.76
N ALA A 37 -41.44 -4.05 -13.44
CA ALA A 37 -42.87 -3.81 -13.50
C ALA A 37 -43.33 -2.71 -12.51
N SER A 38 -42.66 -2.59 -11.35
CA SER A 38 -42.98 -1.58 -10.34
C SER A 38 -42.21 -0.26 -10.49
N ALA A 39 -41.17 -0.23 -11.34
CA ALA A 39 -40.24 0.90 -11.43
C ALA A 39 -40.93 2.17 -11.98
N ARG A 40 -41.81 2.00 -12.92
CA ARG A 40 -42.58 3.09 -13.56
C ARG A 40 -43.96 2.57 -13.95
N SER A 41 -44.95 3.43 -13.84
CA SER A 41 -46.32 3.12 -14.22
C SER A 41 -46.85 4.14 -15.24
N GLY A 42 -47.80 3.74 -16.08
CA GLY A 42 -48.39 4.59 -17.10
C GLY A 42 -47.49 4.79 -18.33
N GLU A 43 -47.46 6.00 -18.87
CA GLU A 43 -46.68 6.34 -20.07
C GLU A 43 -45.16 6.20 -19.88
N ASP A 44 -44.67 6.25 -18.63
CA ASP A 44 -43.26 6.05 -18.27
C ASP A 44 -42.92 4.59 -18.02
N ALA A 45 -43.78 3.63 -18.31
CA ALA A 45 -43.52 2.21 -18.09
C ALA A 45 -42.34 1.73 -18.94
N ILE A 46 -41.42 1.01 -18.29
CA ILE A 46 -40.28 0.40 -18.97
C ILE A 46 -40.61 -1.04 -19.39
N PRO A 47 -40.12 -1.52 -20.55
CA PRO A 47 -40.35 -2.90 -20.95
C PRO A 47 -39.75 -3.88 -19.94
N VAL A 48 -40.54 -4.88 -19.53
CA VAL A 48 -40.08 -5.96 -18.64
C VAL A 48 -39.29 -6.99 -19.46
N GLN A 49 -37.98 -6.85 -19.48
CA GLN A 49 -37.10 -7.70 -20.28
C GLN A 49 -35.75 -7.91 -19.54
N LEU A 50 -35.11 -9.02 -19.85
CA LEU A 50 -33.74 -9.27 -19.37
C LEU A 50 -32.79 -8.30 -20.08
N ARG A 51 -32.03 -7.51 -19.29
CA ARG A 51 -31.03 -6.56 -19.78
C ARG A 51 -29.65 -7.07 -19.46
N GLN A 52 -28.71 -6.90 -20.38
CA GLN A 52 -27.34 -7.38 -20.21
C GLN A 52 -26.35 -6.44 -20.91
N ILE A 53 -25.25 -6.15 -20.26
CA ILE A 53 -24.08 -5.49 -20.85
C ILE A 53 -23.09 -6.60 -21.21
N THR A 54 -22.61 -6.61 -22.46
CA THR A 54 -21.67 -7.63 -22.94
C THR A 54 -20.42 -6.99 -23.52
N ASN A 55 -19.26 -7.52 -23.13
CA ASN A 55 -17.98 -7.22 -23.77
C ASN A 55 -17.16 -8.49 -23.88
N ALA A 56 -17.07 -9.05 -25.10
CA ALA A 56 -16.37 -10.30 -25.35
C ALA A 56 -14.86 -10.19 -25.07
N ASN A 57 -14.24 -9.03 -25.31
CA ASN A 57 -12.82 -8.79 -25.06
C ASN A 57 -12.49 -8.83 -23.56
N LEU A 58 -13.39 -8.29 -22.73
CA LEU A 58 -13.25 -8.32 -21.27
C LEU A 58 -13.91 -9.56 -20.64
N ARG A 59 -14.50 -10.44 -21.45
CA ARG A 59 -15.24 -11.64 -21.00
C ARG A 59 -16.36 -11.29 -20.01
N ILE A 60 -17.13 -10.26 -20.32
CA ILE A 60 -18.21 -9.73 -19.49
C ILE A 60 -19.55 -10.09 -20.09
N GLY A 61 -20.49 -10.48 -19.21
CA GLY A 61 -21.89 -10.67 -19.51
C GLY A 61 -22.72 -10.30 -18.28
N ASP A 62 -22.88 -8.98 -18.02
CA ASP A 62 -23.42 -8.44 -16.78
C ASP A 62 -24.92 -8.14 -16.91
N ARG A 63 -25.74 -8.87 -16.15
CA ARG A 63 -27.19 -8.73 -16.02
C ARG A 63 -27.63 -7.81 -14.88
N CYS A 64 -26.69 -7.19 -14.18
CA CYS A 64 -26.94 -6.27 -13.07
C CYS A 64 -27.96 -5.20 -13.43
N VAL A 65 -27.91 -4.69 -14.67
CA VAL A 65 -28.86 -3.72 -15.24
C VAL A 65 -30.28 -4.26 -15.40
N SER A 66 -30.55 -5.55 -15.19
CA SER A 66 -31.90 -6.08 -15.11
C SER A 66 -32.61 -5.70 -13.80
N CYS A 67 -31.84 -5.55 -12.69
CA CYS A 67 -32.36 -5.01 -11.43
C CYS A 67 -32.02 -3.51 -11.28
N HIS A 68 -30.80 -3.10 -11.58
CA HIS A 68 -30.33 -1.71 -11.52
C HIS A 68 -30.59 -0.98 -12.84
N VAL A 69 -31.86 -0.89 -13.24
CA VAL A 69 -32.29 -0.45 -14.57
C VAL A 69 -31.76 0.95 -14.91
N SER A 70 -31.81 1.88 -13.97
CA SER A 70 -31.40 3.28 -14.20
C SER A 70 -29.87 3.43 -14.37
N MET A 71 -29.09 2.36 -14.20
CA MET A 71 -27.66 2.30 -14.53
C MET A 71 -27.40 1.81 -15.95
N ALA A 72 -28.46 1.35 -16.67
CA ALA A 72 -28.34 1.01 -18.07
C ALA A 72 -28.22 2.29 -18.93
N PRO A 73 -27.46 2.24 -20.04
CA PRO A 73 -27.32 3.38 -20.95
C PRO A 73 -28.68 3.90 -21.42
N GLY A 74 -28.87 5.23 -21.35
CA GLY A 74 -30.10 5.90 -21.80
C GLY A 74 -31.31 5.86 -20.86
N GLU A 75 -31.19 5.15 -19.72
CA GLU A 75 -32.25 5.09 -18.72
C GLU A 75 -32.16 6.25 -17.70
N GLN A 76 -33.28 6.64 -17.11
CA GLN A 76 -33.35 7.71 -16.12
C GLN A 76 -33.46 7.16 -14.71
N ALA A 77 -32.85 7.88 -13.76
CA ALA A 77 -32.95 7.55 -12.34
C ALA A 77 -34.34 7.77 -11.79
N VAL A 78 -34.80 6.87 -10.92
CA VAL A 78 -36.02 7.04 -10.13
C VAL A 78 -35.66 7.64 -8.78
N LYS A 79 -36.15 8.86 -8.53
CA LYS A 79 -35.87 9.59 -7.30
C LYS A 79 -36.41 8.82 -6.07
N GLY A 80 -35.55 8.70 -5.04
CA GLY A 80 -35.92 8.05 -3.78
C GLY A 80 -35.81 6.52 -3.77
N ASN A 81 -35.39 5.90 -4.86
CA ASN A 81 -35.16 4.46 -4.94
C ASN A 81 -33.68 4.16 -5.13
N ALA A 82 -33.03 3.56 -4.12
CA ALA A 82 -31.60 3.26 -4.16
C ALA A 82 -31.21 2.23 -5.25
N ILE A 83 -32.10 1.28 -5.58
CA ILE A 83 -31.86 0.27 -6.63
C ILE A 83 -31.96 0.88 -8.02
N LEU A 84 -32.84 1.87 -8.17
CA LEU A 84 -33.09 2.59 -9.42
C LEU A 84 -32.42 3.97 -9.46
N ALA A 85 -31.40 4.18 -8.63
CA ALA A 85 -30.55 5.37 -8.67
C ALA A 85 -29.62 5.32 -9.89
N ALA A 86 -29.32 6.47 -10.48
CA ALA A 86 -28.28 6.57 -11.49
C ALA A 86 -26.89 6.30 -10.89
N HIS A 87 -26.00 5.71 -11.69
CA HIS A 87 -24.60 5.56 -11.30
C HIS A 87 -23.96 6.96 -11.14
N LYS A 88 -23.14 7.11 -10.09
CA LYS A 88 -22.32 8.34 -9.94
C LYS A 88 -21.38 8.45 -11.13
N PRO A 89 -21.00 9.67 -11.55
CA PRO A 89 -20.06 9.86 -12.65
C PRO A 89 -18.78 9.06 -12.43
N VAL A 90 -18.41 8.25 -13.41
CA VAL A 90 -17.17 7.46 -13.45
C VAL A 90 -16.42 7.71 -14.75
N VAL A 91 -15.13 7.38 -14.76
CA VAL A 91 -14.27 7.62 -15.93
C VAL A 91 -14.61 6.71 -17.10
N HIS A 92 -14.91 5.45 -16.79
CA HIS A 92 -15.20 4.42 -17.77
C HIS A 92 -16.71 4.31 -18.00
N ASP A 93 -17.10 4.15 -19.26
CA ASP A 93 -18.50 3.91 -19.60
C ASP A 93 -18.92 2.51 -19.11
N PRO A 94 -19.88 2.40 -18.19
CA PRO A 94 -20.40 1.11 -17.76
C PRO A 94 -20.97 0.26 -18.90
N ALA A 95 -21.43 0.87 -20.00
CA ALA A 95 -21.91 0.16 -21.18
C ALA A 95 -20.80 -0.62 -21.90
N GLU A 96 -19.56 -0.15 -21.80
CA GLU A 96 -18.39 -0.82 -22.37
C GLU A 96 -17.71 -1.77 -21.38
N TYR A 97 -17.52 -1.32 -20.13
CA TYR A 97 -16.73 -2.05 -19.15
C TYR A 97 -17.54 -3.02 -18.29
N GLY A 98 -18.87 -2.92 -18.29
CA GLY A 98 -19.75 -3.69 -17.40
C GLY A 98 -19.64 -3.26 -15.93
N CYS A 99 -20.26 -4.02 -15.07
CA CYS A 99 -20.35 -3.74 -13.64
C CYS A 99 -19.33 -4.57 -12.83
N THR A 100 -19.22 -5.86 -13.16
CA THR A 100 -18.40 -6.81 -12.39
C THR A 100 -16.90 -6.53 -12.46
N VAL A 101 -16.42 -5.85 -13.49
CA VAL A 101 -15.00 -5.43 -13.59
C VAL A 101 -14.58 -4.56 -12.40
N CYS A 102 -15.48 -3.65 -11.97
CA CYS A 102 -15.24 -2.72 -10.89
C CYS A 102 -15.76 -3.23 -9.54
N HIS A 103 -16.92 -3.91 -9.56
CA HIS A 103 -17.63 -4.27 -8.32
C HIS A 103 -17.47 -5.72 -7.90
N GLY A 104 -16.96 -6.62 -8.75
CA GLY A 104 -17.02 -8.06 -8.51
C GLY A 104 -18.45 -8.58 -8.60
N GLY A 105 -18.76 -9.71 -7.95
CA GLY A 105 -20.05 -10.37 -8.01
C GLY A 105 -20.18 -11.33 -9.21
N GLN A 106 -21.38 -11.86 -9.43
CA GLN A 106 -21.68 -12.81 -10.51
C GLN A 106 -22.55 -12.14 -11.57
N GLY A 107 -21.94 -11.59 -12.61
CA GLY A 107 -22.61 -10.81 -13.65
C GLY A 107 -23.75 -11.53 -14.36
N ALA A 108 -23.63 -12.84 -14.60
CA ALA A 108 -24.64 -13.64 -15.30
C ALA A 108 -25.88 -13.98 -14.46
N ALA A 109 -25.83 -13.75 -13.15
CA ALA A 109 -26.92 -14.10 -12.24
C ALA A 109 -28.11 -13.14 -12.35
N THR A 110 -29.29 -13.64 -11.97
CA THR A 110 -30.57 -12.90 -11.98
C THR A 110 -31.23 -12.85 -10.61
N ASP A 111 -30.68 -13.52 -9.62
CA ASP A 111 -31.06 -13.45 -8.22
C ASP A 111 -30.09 -12.59 -7.44
N LYS A 112 -30.58 -11.87 -6.42
CA LYS A 112 -29.78 -10.92 -5.66
C LYS A 112 -28.58 -11.57 -4.96
N ALA A 113 -28.79 -12.70 -4.29
CA ALA A 113 -27.75 -13.40 -3.56
C ALA A 113 -26.64 -13.88 -4.50
N ASP A 114 -27.02 -14.49 -5.62
CA ASP A 114 -26.08 -14.96 -6.63
C ASP A 114 -25.35 -13.79 -7.28
N ALA A 115 -26.08 -12.76 -7.73
CA ALA A 115 -25.50 -11.60 -8.41
C ALA A 115 -24.48 -10.84 -7.54
N HIS A 116 -24.75 -10.73 -6.23
CA HIS A 116 -23.83 -10.10 -5.29
C HIS A 116 -22.73 -11.05 -4.81
N GLY A 117 -22.78 -12.34 -5.18
CA GLY A 117 -21.80 -13.34 -4.81
C GLY A 117 -21.81 -13.69 -3.32
N THR A 118 -22.97 -13.51 -2.65
CA THR A 118 -23.15 -13.86 -1.23
C THR A 118 -23.53 -15.34 -1.04
N VAL A 119 -23.33 -16.15 -2.07
CA VAL A 119 -23.58 -17.60 -2.07
C VAL A 119 -22.29 -18.36 -1.81
N HIS A 120 -22.44 -19.53 -1.21
CA HIS A 120 -21.31 -20.38 -0.86
C HIS A 120 -20.52 -20.79 -2.11
N PHE A 121 -19.19 -20.85 -2.01
CA PHE A 121 -18.25 -21.20 -3.08
C PHE A 121 -18.12 -20.20 -4.24
N TRP A 122 -18.69 -18.99 -4.16
CA TRP A 122 -18.40 -17.98 -5.17
C TRP A 122 -17.09 -17.24 -4.82
N PRO A 123 -16.04 -17.31 -5.66
CA PRO A 123 -14.70 -16.80 -5.29
C PRO A 123 -14.58 -15.28 -5.38
N GLU A 124 -15.46 -14.62 -6.13
CA GLU A 124 -15.39 -13.17 -6.38
C GLU A 124 -16.66 -12.45 -5.91
N PRO A 125 -16.95 -12.38 -4.60
CA PRO A 125 -18.11 -11.65 -4.11
C PRO A 125 -18.01 -10.17 -4.45
N MET A 126 -19.15 -9.49 -4.43
CA MET A 126 -19.21 -8.05 -4.68
C MET A 126 -18.36 -7.30 -3.64
N ILE A 127 -17.54 -6.37 -4.09
CA ILE A 127 -16.77 -5.48 -3.22
C ILE A 127 -17.76 -4.57 -2.48
N PRO A 128 -17.70 -4.47 -1.13
CA PRO A 128 -18.57 -3.55 -0.40
C PRO A 128 -18.48 -2.14 -0.96
N ILE A 129 -19.61 -1.46 -1.12
CA ILE A 129 -19.69 -0.17 -1.83
C ILE A 129 -18.76 0.92 -1.29
N ARG A 130 -18.47 0.88 0.03
CA ARG A 130 -17.51 1.78 0.66
C ARG A 130 -16.07 1.58 0.17
N PHE A 131 -15.76 0.42 -0.39
CA PHE A 131 -14.47 0.03 -0.95
C PHE A 131 -14.50 -0.09 -2.49
N ALA A 132 -15.52 0.44 -3.16
CA ALA A 132 -15.71 0.26 -4.61
C ALA A 132 -14.49 0.65 -5.45
N GLN A 133 -13.74 1.69 -5.04
CA GLN A 133 -12.51 2.09 -5.74
C GLN A 133 -11.38 1.05 -5.66
N ALA A 134 -11.46 0.04 -4.79
CA ALA A 134 -10.55 -1.08 -4.82
C ALA A 134 -10.61 -1.85 -6.16
N GLY A 135 -11.77 -1.87 -6.82
CA GLY A 135 -11.94 -2.47 -8.15
C GLY A 135 -11.03 -1.86 -9.21
N CYS A 136 -10.62 -0.59 -9.08
CA CYS A 136 -9.68 0.05 -10.00
C CYS A 136 -8.33 -0.71 -10.09
N GLY A 137 -7.90 -1.32 -8.99
CA GLY A 137 -6.66 -2.11 -8.93
C GLY A 137 -6.66 -3.37 -9.81
N THR A 138 -7.82 -3.83 -10.26
CA THR A 138 -7.93 -4.92 -11.24
C THR A 138 -7.18 -4.60 -12.53
N CYS A 139 -7.17 -3.34 -12.95
CA CYS A 139 -6.53 -2.87 -14.17
C CYS A 139 -5.35 -1.92 -13.90
N HIS A 140 -5.48 -1.04 -12.93
CA HIS A 140 -4.54 0.05 -12.66
C HIS A 140 -3.47 -0.30 -11.61
N SER A 141 -2.29 0.31 -11.74
CA SER A 141 -1.19 0.21 -10.79
C SER A 141 -1.05 1.45 -9.89
N ALA A 142 -1.56 2.60 -10.31
CA ALA A 142 -1.43 3.88 -9.62
C ALA A 142 0.03 4.23 -9.28
N LEU A 143 0.73 4.88 -10.23
CA LEU A 143 2.18 5.12 -10.16
C LEU A 143 2.55 6.35 -9.32
N GLY A 144 3.76 6.33 -8.76
CA GLY A 144 4.39 7.48 -8.14
C GLY A 144 3.70 8.02 -6.89
N ILE A 145 2.93 7.19 -6.18
CA ILE A 145 2.18 7.63 -5.00
C ILE A 145 3.14 7.87 -3.83
N PRO A 146 3.10 9.05 -3.19
CA PRO A 146 3.89 9.35 -2.00
C PRO A 146 3.31 8.70 -0.74
N ASN A 147 4.06 8.72 0.35
CA ASN A 147 3.54 8.37 1.67
C ASN A 147 2.48 9.42 2.10
N ARG A 148 1.70 9.06 3.12
CA ARG A 148 0.57 9.88 3.58
C ARG A 148 0.98 11.30 3.99
N ASP A 149 2.06 11.46 4.74
CA ASP A 149 2.51 12.77 5.22
C ASP A 149 2.88 13.69 4.05
N THR A 150 3.59 13.18 3.06
CA THR A 150 3.92 13.91 1.84
C THR A 150 2.66 14.22 1.02
N PHE A 151 1.73 13.25 0.94
CA PHE A 151 0.46 13.43 0.25
C PHE A 151 -0.43 14.49 0.92
N GLU A 152 -0.60 14.43 2.23
CA GLU A 152 -1.40 15.41 2.99
C GLU A 152 -0.82 16.82 2.89
N LYS A 153 0.51 16.98 2.95
CA LYS A 153 1.16 18.28 2.71
C LYS A 153 0.90 18.80 1.30
N ALA A 154 0.92 17.93 0.31
CA ALA A 154 0.60 18.31 -1.07
C ALA A 154 -0.86 18.77 -1.22
N VAL A 155 -1.82 18.07 -0.60
CA VAL A 155 -3.24 18.48 -0.53
C VAL A 155 -3.39 19.83 0.15
N GLN A 156 -2.79 19.99 1.34
CA GLN A 156 -2.86 21.25 2.11
C GLN A 156 -2.27 22.44 1.34
N THR A 157 -1.18 22.22 0.60
CA THR A 157 -0.56 23.29 -0.20
C THR A 157 -1.44 23.66 -1.38
N PHE A 158 -2.03 22.68 -2.08
CA PHE A 158 -2.98 22.93 -3.16
C PHE A 158 -4.19 23.74 -2.68
N ASP A 159 -4.73 23.40 -1.50
CA ASP A 159 -5.87 24.09 -0.90
C ASP A 159 -5.46 25.49 -0.36
N ARG A 160 -4.30 25.64 0.26
CA ARG A 160 -3.76 26.93 0.76
C ARG A 160 -3.51 27.92 -0.36
N LEU A 161 -3.08 27.44 -1.52
CA LEU A 161 -2.86 28.26 -2.71
C LEU A 161 -4.16 28.59 -3.46
N ASP A 162 -5.31 28.15 -2.92
CA ASP A 162 -6.66 28.41 -3.42
C ASP A 162 -6.88 28.02 -4.90
N CYS A 163 -6.18 27.01 -5.37
CA CYS A 163 -6.30 26.53 -6.76
C CYS A 163 -7.73 26.05 -7.08
N ARG A 164 -8.49 25.61 -6.06
CA ARG A 164 -9.89 25.20 -6.19
C ARG A 164 -10.86 26.34 -6.46
N ALA A 165 -10.47 27.59 -6.26
CA ALA A 165 -11.31 28.72 -6.64
C ALA A 165 -11.64 28.68 -8.14
N CYS A 166 -10.64 28.38 -8.99
CA CYS A 166 -10.78 28.31 -10.44
C CYS A 166 -10.92 26.89 -10.97
N HIS A 167 -10.26 25.90 -10.36
CA HIS A 167 -10.22 24.52 -10.83
C HIS A 167 -11.15 23.60 -10.05
N ARG A 168 -11.88 22.74 -10.77
CA ARG A 168 -12.58 21.62 -10.17
C ARG A 168 -11.62 20.45 -9.95
N VAL A 169 -11.68 19.85 -8.76
CA VAL A 169 -10.94 18.62 -8.43
C VAL A 169 -11.84 17.73 -7.58
N ASP A 170 -12.06 16.49 -8.01
CA ASP A 170 -12.90 15.49 -7.35
C ASP A 170 -14.31 16.04 -7.01
N ASN A 171 -14.93 16.70 -7.98
CA ASN A 171 -16.24 17.36 -7.90
C ASN A 171 -16.32 18.56 -6.92
N ARG A 172 -15.20 19.13 -6.51
CA ARG A 172 -15.13 20.31 -5.62
C ARG A 172 -14.38 21.45 -6.32
N GLY A 173 -14.82 22.69 -6.05
CA GLY A 173 -14.20 23.89 -6.60
C GLY A 173 -14.72 24.25 -8.02
N GLY A 174 -14.03 25.19 -8.67
CA GLY A 174 -14.41 25.74 -9.96
C GLY A 174 -15.66 26.61 -9.89
N THR A 175 -15.85 27.36 -8.80
CA THR A 175 -17.09 28.08 -8.48
C THR A 175 -16.90 29.59 -8.29
N ILE A 176 -15.75 30.15 -8.66
CA ILE A 176 -15.46 31.57 -8.44
C ILE A 176 -16.45 32.51 -9.14
N ARG A 177 -17.08 32.02 -10.23
CA ARG A 177 -18.15 32.72 -10.96
C ARG A 177 -19.31 31.78 -11.25
N PRO A 178 -20.12 31.41 -10.24
CA PRO A 178 -21.23 30.48 -10.42
C PRO A 178 -22.26 30.97 -11.45
N ASP A 179 -22.44 32.31 -11.56
CA ASP A 179 -23.39 32.95 -12.49
C ASP A 179 -22.88 33.01 -13.94
N GLY A 180 -21.60 32.77 -14.18
CA GLY A 180 -20.97 32.77 -15.51
C GLY A 180 -21.10 31.46 -16.29
N GLY A 181 -21.73 30.45 -15.74
CA GLY A 181 -22.08 29.20 -16.44
C GLY A 181 -20.95 28.24 -16.75
N GLY A 182 -19.76 28.38 -16.13
CA GLY A 182 -18.65 27.48 -16.38
C GLY A 182 -17.54 27.53 -15.34
N MET A 183 -16.63 26.55 -15.42
CA MET A 183 -15.36 26.57 -14.68
C MET A 183 -14.42 27.56 -15.35
N GLU A 184 -13.69 28.34 -14.57
CA GLU A 184 -12.70 29.28 -15.12
C GLU A 184 -11.40 28.57 -15.52
N GLY A 185 -11.08 27.45 -14.87
CA GLY A 185 -9.97 26.59 -15.21
C GLY A 185 -10.43 25.17 -15.61
N PRO A 186 -9.58 24.36 -16.26
CA PRO A 186 -9.92 22.98 -16.57
C PRO A 186 -10.17 22.15 -15.31
N ASP A 187 -10.95 21.09 -15.45
CA ASP A 187 -11.13 20.07 -14.41
C ASP A 187 -9.83 19.26 -14.26
N LEU A 188 -9.23 19.32 -13.07
CA LEU A 188 -7.96 18.67 -12.75
C LEU A 188 -8.13 17.29 -12.11
N SER A 189 -9.35 16.78 -11.96
CA SER A 189 -9.64 15.48 -11.33
C SER A 189 -8.91 14.30 -11.96
N ARG A 190 -8.44 14.46 -13.20
CA ARG A 190 -7.78 13.42 -14.02
C ARG A 190 -6.45 13.85 -14.61
N VAL A 191 -5.89 14.96 -14.20
CA VAL A 191 -4.67 15.50 -14.81
C VAL A 191 -3.47 14.55 -14.69
N GLY A 192 -3.41 13.73 -13.65
CA GLY A 192 -2.37 12.71 -13.47
C GLY A 192 -2.42 11.57 -14.49
N ILE A 193 -3.56 11.36 -15.17
CA ILE A 193 -3.70 10.33 -16.22
C ILE A 193 -3.05 10.77 -17.53
N THR A 194 -2.94 12.09 -17.78
CA THR A 194 -2.35 12.61 -19.02
C THR A 194 -0.87 12.24 -19.17
N GLY A 195 -0.22 11.92 -18.04
CA GLY A 195 1.16 11.49 -17.99
C GLY A 195 2.15 12.62 -18.22
N TYR A 196 1.78 13.82 -17.82
CA TYR A 196 2.73 14.91 -17.70
C TYR A 196 3.85 14.53 -16.73
N ASP A 197 5.09 14.81 -17.11
CA ASP A 197 6.24 14.62 -16.23
C ASP A 197 6.38 15.78 -15.23
N ARG A 198 7.32 15.62 -14.29
CA ARG A 198 7.54 16.63 -13.24
C ARG A 198 8.03 17.96 -13.83
N ASP A 199 8.84 17.91 -14.89
CA ASP A 199 9.36 19.10 -15.56
C ASP A 199 8.24 19.89 -16.23
N TRP A 200 7.21 19.21 -16.75
CA TRP A 200 6.04 19.88 -17.31
C TRP A 200 5.28 20.67 -16.24
N TYR A 201 5.02 20.05 -15.08
CA TYR A 201 4.36 20.75 -13.98
C TYR A 201 5.16 21.94 -13.49
N GLU A 202 6.49 21.80 -13.34
CA GLU A 202 7.38 22.86 -12.93
C GLU A 202 7.33 24.03 -13.91
N LYS A 203 7.49 23.77 -15.21
CA LYS A 203 7.41 24.78 -16.26
C LYS A 203 6.05 25.44 -16.33
N HIS A 204 4.97 24.65 -16.22
CA HIS A 204 3.60 25.17 -16.25
C HIS A 204 3.31 26.11 -15.08
N LEU A 205 3.73 25.74 -13.88
CA LEU A 205 3.52 26.54 -12.66
C LEU A 205 4.46 27.77 -12.55
N THR A 206 5.56 27.81 -13.29
CA THR A 206 6.47 28.95 -13.35
C THR A 206 6.19 29.91 -14.50
N ASN A 207 5.62 29.41 -15.62
CA ASN A 207 5.43 30.20 -16.86
C ASN A 207 4.16 31.05 -16.87
N THR A 208 3.58 31.34 -15.74
CA THR A 208 2.34 32.10 -15.62
C THR A 208 2.37 33.49 -16.25
N GLU A 209 3.56 34.06 -16.51
CA GLU A 209 3.71 35.41 -17.08
C GLU A 209 3.80 35.47 -18.61
N LYS A 210 4.20 34.38 -19.29
CA LYS A 210 4.51 34.42 -20.74
C LYS A 210 3.41 33.85 -21.65
N GLU A 211 2.60 32.94 -21.18
CA GLU A 211 1.64 32.22 -22.02
C GLU A 211 0.18 32.67 -21.86
N GLN A 212 -0.14 33.48 -20.85
CA GLN A 212 -1.51 33.91 -20.60
C GLN A 212 -1.81 35.27 -21.24
N ALA A 213 -2.41 35.23 -22.42
CA ALA A 213 -3.12 36.39 -22.99
C ALA A 213 -4.53 36.42 -22.39
N GLY A 214 -4.83 37.35 -21.49
CA GLY A 214 -6.18 37.49 -20.95
C GLY A 214 -6.25 38.05 -19.52
N PRO A 215 -7.44 38.15 -18.94
CA PRO A 215 -7.67 38.73 -17.61
C PRO A 215 -7.00 37.97 -16.45
N TRP A 216 -6.48 36.77 -16.72
CA TRP A 216 -5.87 35.86 -15.71
C TRP A 216 -4.36 36.04 -15.54
N LYS A 217 -3.76 36.97 -16.26
CA LYS A 217 -2.31 37.24 -16.25
C LYS A 217 -1.70 37.52 -14.86
N THR A 218 -2.55 37.79 -13.87
CA THR A 218 -2.20 38.12 -12.48
C THR A 218 -2.97 37.31 -11.45
N ALA A 219 -3.61 36.20 -11.85
CA ALA A 219 -4.57 35.49 -10.99
C ALA A 219 -3.94 34.83 -9.76
N PHE A 220 -2.66 34.45 -9.84
CA PHE A 220 -1.94 33.89 -8.68
C PHE A 220 -0.53 34.46 -8.58
N GLY A 221 -0.11 34.66 -7.33
CA GLY A 221 1.21 35.15 -7.02
C GLY A 221 2.31 34.12 -7.37
N LYS A 222 3.55 34.54 -7.23
CA LYS A 222 4.70 33.66 -7.42
C LYS A 222 4.67 32.51 -6.42
N ILE A 223 4.63 31.28 -6.93
CA ILE A 223 4.70 30.06 -6.10
C ILE A 223 6.18 29.74 -5.91
N ASP A 224 6.62 29.53 -4.67
CA ASP A 224 7.98 29.10 -4.34
C ASP A 224 8.23 27.65 -4.81
N GLU A 225 9.50 27.28 -4.95
CA GLU A 225 9.88 25.96 -5.44
C GLU A 225 9.27 24.80 -4.62
N PRO A 226 9.31 24.82 -3.27
CA PRO A 226 8.65 23.78 -2.48
C PRO A 226 7.15 23.69 -2.72
N GLY A 227 6.49 24.84 -2.88
CA GLY A 227 5.06 24.91 -3.19
C GLY A 227 4.74 24.29 -4.56
N ARG A 228 5.53 24.60 -5.59
CA ARG A 228 5.38 24.01 -6.93
C ARG A 228 5.56 22.48 -6.88
N GLU A 229 6.57 22.02 -6.16
CA GLU A 229 6.82 20.60 -5.98
C GLU A 229 5.63 19.87 -5.34
N GLN A 230 5.04 20.46 -4.30
CA GLN A 230 3.88 19.91 -3.62
C GLN A 230 2.63 19.92 -4.52
N VAL A 231 2.39 21.01 -5.26
CA VAL A 231 1.29 21.09 -6.23
C VAL A 231 1.45 20.04 -7.33
N ALA A 232 2.65 19.89 -7.89
CA ALA A 232 2.93 18.85 -8.91
C ALA A 232 2.71 17.45 -8.33
N THR A 233 3.11 17.19 -7.09
CA THR A 233 2.86 15.93 -6.38
C THR A 233 1.36 15.69 -6.24
N PHE A 234 0.57 16.68 -5.79
CA PHE A 234 -0.87 16.56 -5.71
C PHE A 234 -1.50 16.25 -7.08
N LEU A 235 -1.18 17.01 -8.10
CA LEU A 235 -1.76 16.88 -9.44
C LEU A 235 -1.43 15.53 -10.09
N SER A 236 -0.22 15.03 -9.93
CA SER A 236 0.18 13.72 -10.46
C SER A 236 -0.63 12.56 -9.86
N THR A 237 -1.18 12.72 -8.65
CA THR A 237 -2.03 11.72 -8.00
C THR A 237 -3.51 11.79 -8.42
N ARG A 238 -3.90 12.77 -9.25
CA ARG A 238 -5.29 12.94 -9.68
C ARG A 238 -5.64 12.00 -10.84
N VAL A 239 -6.05 10.79 -10.49
CA VAL A 239 -6.36 9.69 -11.41
C VAL A 239 -7.83 9.24 -11.30
N ALA A 240 -8.71 10.10 -10.80
CA ALA A 240 -10.15 9.86 -10.60
C ALA A 240 -10.48 8.72 -9.61
N ALA A 241 -9.53 8.33 -8.75
CA ALA A 241 -9.72 7.34 -7.71
C ALA A 241 -9.17 7.85 -6.36
N PRO A 242 -9.68 8.98 -5.82
CA PRO A 242 -9.08 9.66 -4.68
C PRO A 242 -9.00 8.78 -3.42
N ALA A 243 -10.00 7.93 -3.15
CA ALA A 243 -9.98 7.06 -1.98
C ALA A 243 -8.95 5.93 -2.11
N LEU A 244 -8.73 5.40 -3.32
CA LEU A 244 -7.67 4.41 -3.56
C LEU A 244 -6.27 5.02 -3.42
N ILE A 245 -6.09 6.27 -3.86
CA ILE A 245 -4.81 6.99 -3.73
C ILE A 245 -4.50 7.26 -2.25
N ASP A 246 -5.46 7.76 -1.47
CA ASP A 246 -5.31 7.93 -0.01
C ASP A 246 -5.00 6.59 0.69
N ALA A 247 -5.67 5.52 0.29
CA ALA A 247 -5.43 4.16 0.79
C ALA A 247 -4.00 3.68 0.50
N LYS A 248 -3.51 3.89 -0.72
CA LYS A 248 -2.14 3.52 -1.11
C LYS A 248 -1.09 4.37 -0.38
N ALA A 249 -1.31 5.69 -0.25
CA ALA A 249 -0.44 6.58 0.51
C ALA A 249 -0.37 6.16 1.99
N THR A 250 -1.50 5.77 2.58
CA THR A 250 -1.57 5.21 3.94
C THR A 250 -0.75 3.92 4.05
N PHE A 251 -0.93 2.96 3.14
CA PHE A 251 -0.16 1.71 3.13
C PHE A 251 1.37 1.96 3.07
N LEU A 252 1.81 2.92 2.25
CA LEU A 252 3.21 3.31 2.12
C LEU A 252 3.78 3.98 3.39
N SER A 253 2.94 4.41 4.33
CA SER A 253 3.36 5.01 5.60
C SER A 253 3.49 3.99 6.73
N PHE A 254 2.85 2.83 6.63
CA PHE A 254 2.86 1.82 7.70
C PHE A 254 4.04 0.85 7.64
N GLY A 255 4.88 0.94 6.59
CA GLY A 255 6.07 0.11 6.44
C GLY A 255 5.77 -1.36 6.12
N CYS A 256 4.62 -1.63 5.51
CA CYS A 256 4.18 -2.99 5.18
C CYS A 256 5.16 -3.70 4.22
N LEU A 257 5.78 -2.93 3.31
CA LEU A 257 6.80 -3.45 2.38
C LEU A 257 8.12 -3.81 3.08
N GLY A 258 8.26 -3.51 4.36
CA GLY A 258 9.38 -3.99 5.18
C GLY A 258 9.37 -5.51 5.35
N CYS A 259 8.19 -6.12 5.38
CA CYS A 259 7.99 -7.56 5.55
C CYS A 259 7.33 -8.22 4.33
N HIS A 260 6.43 -7.50 3.64
CA HIS A 260 5.64 -8.00 2.51
C HIS A 260 6.19 -7.50 1.18
N ARG A 261 5.92 -8.27 0.12
CA ARG A 261 6.22 -7.91 -1.26
C ARG A 261 4.94 -7.53 -2.01
N VAL A 262 5.02 -6.50 -2.85
CA VAL A 262 3.98 -6.12 -3.81
C VAL A 262 4.64 -5.84 -5.16
N SER A 263 4.15 -6.44 -6.23
CA SER A 263 4.68 -6.27 -7.60
C SER A 263 6.21 -6.49 -7.69
N GLY A 264 6.73 -7.47 -6.94
CA GLY A 264 8.13 -7.86 -6.95
C GLY A 264 9.06 -6.99 -6.09
N VAL A 265 8.54 -6.00 -5.35
CA VAL A 265 9.33 -5.11 -4.49
C VAL A 265 8.86 -5.22 -3.04
N GLY A 266 9.79 -5.35 -2.10
CA GLY A 266 9.50 -5.50 -0.68
C GLY A 266 10.24 -6.67 -0.02
N GLY A 267 10.00 -6.86 1.28
CA GLY A 267 10.57 -7.95 2.07
C GLY A 267 9.93 -9.30 1.77
N ASP A 268 10.46 -10.35 2.39
CA ASP A 268 10.06 -11.75 2.21
C ASP A 268 9.71 -12.46 3.54
N GLU A 269 9.63 -11.72 4.64
CA GLU A 269 9.21 -12.28 5.93
C GLU A 269 7.71 -12.57 5.99
N GLY A 270 6.90 -11.80 5.26
CA GLY A 270 5.47 -12.00 5.09
C GLY A 270 5.12 -12.52 3.69
N PRO A 271 3.88 -13.00 3.49
CA PRO A 271 3.44 -13.46 2.16
C PRO A 271 3.45 -12.31 1.14
N ASP A 272 3.60 -12.67 -0.15
CA ASP A 272 3.43 -11.73 -1.26
C ASP A 272 1.97 -11.27 -1.34
N LEU A 273 1.76 -9.96 -1.30
CA LEU A 273 0.44 -9.34 -1.31
C LEU A 273 -0.03 -8.93 -2.71
N SER A 274 0.76 -9.15 -3.77
CA SER A 274 0.45 -8.68 -5.12
C SER A 274 -0.94 -9.07 -5.63
N ARG A 275 -1.51 -10.15 -5.08
CA ARG A 275 -2.85 -10.67 -5.39
C ARG A 275 -3.71 -10.91 -4.15
N ALA A 276 -3.44 -10.22 -3.05
CA ALA A 276 -4.15 -10.44 -1.79
C ALA A 276 -5.66 -10.11 -1.86
N GLY A 277 -6.05 -9.20 -2.75
CA GLY A 277 -7.45 -8.86 -3.00
C GLY A 277 -8.25 -9.90 -3.78
N GLU A 278 -7.57 -10.94 -4.34
CA GLU A 278 -8.19 -12.06 -5.05
C GLU A 278 -8.36 -13.31 -4.16
N LYS A 279 -8.11 -13.18 -2.86
CA LYS A 279 -8.24 -14.31 -1.94
C LYS A 279 -9.68 -14.83 -1.94
N ASP A 280 -9.83 -16.13 -2.21
CA ASP A 280 -11.12 -16.80 -2.21
C ASP A 280 -11.71 -16.85 -0.80
N PRO A 281 -12.88 -16.24 -0.54
CA PRO A 281 -13.53 -16.30 0.75
C PRO A 281 -13.83 -17.73 1.22
N GLY A 282 -14.05 -18.68 0.31
CA GLY A 282 -14.26 -20.09 0.64
C GLY A 282 -13.04 -20.77 1.29
N GLN A 283 -11.86 -20.17 1.20
CA GLN A 283 -10.61 -20.65 1.80
C GLN A 283 -10.17 -19.86 3.04
N VAL A 284 -11.05 -19.02 3.58
CA VAL A 284 -10.78 -18.12 4.70
C VAL A 284 -11.61 -18.49 5.91
N ASP A 285 -10.99 -18.54 7.09
CA ASP A 285 -11.70 -18.73 8.34
C ASP A 285 -12.25 -17.38 8.85
N PHE A 286 -13.57 -17.29 8.94
CA PHE A 286 -14.29 -16.11 9.42
C PHE A 286 -14.78 -16.25 10.88
N THR A 287 -14.44 -17.30 11.59
CA THR A 287 -14.96 -17.60 12.94
C THR A 287 -14.78 -16.43 13.91
N ASN A 288 -13.67 -15.73 13.83
CA ASN A 288 -13.31 -14.61 14.71
C ASN A 288 -13.47 -13.23 14.04
N VAL A 289 -14.17 -13.16 12.91
CA VAL A 289 -14.43 -11.89 12.23
C VAL A 289 -15.75 -11.30 12.71
N ALA A 290 -15.70 -10.19 13.41
CA ALA A 290 -16.90 -9.47 13.82
C ALA A 290 -17.62 -8.86 12.62
N GLY A 291 -18.92 -9.08 12.48
CA GLY A 291 -19.72 -8.43 11.44
C GLY A 291 -21.02 -9.12 11.08
N SER A 292 -21.80 -8.48 10.25
CA SER A 292 -23.11 -8.87 9.73
C SER A 292 -23.08 -10.25 9.08
N GLY A 293 -23.79 -11.22 9.58
CA GLY A 293 -24.23 -12.53 9.05
C GLY A 293 -23.72 -13.12 7.72
N HIS A 294 -22.94 -12.38 6.95
CA HIS A 294 -22.27 -12.83 5.74
C HIS A 294 -20.77 -12.58 5.84
N PRO A 295 -19.93 -13.60 5.61
CA PRO A 295 -18.48 -13.47 5.62
C PRO A 295 -18.02 -12.58 4.45
N GLU A 296 -17.42 -11.43 4.77
CA GLU A 296 -16.84 -10.50 3.80
C GLU A 296 -15.32 -10.50 3.92
N LEU A 297 -14.62 -10.68 2.80
CA LEU A 297 -13.15 -10.60 2.76
C LEU A 297 -12.62 -9.27 3.33
N ALA A 298 -13.35 -8.17 3.12
CA ALA A 298 -13.02 -6.87 3.70
C ALA A 298 -12.98 -6.90 5.24
N GLY A 299 -13.95 -7.56 5.87
CA GLY A 299 -13.99 -7.75 7.32
C GLY A 299 -12.81 -8.58 7.83
N TRP A 300 -12.47 -9.67 7.13
CA TRP A 300 -11.32 -10.49 7.45
C TRP A 300 -9.99 -9.74 7.34
N ILE A 301 -9.80 -8.97 6.28
CA ILE A 301 -8.60 -8.13 6.10
C ILE A 301 -8.50 -7.09 7.22
N ALA A 302 -9.60 -6.41 7.55
CA ALA A 302 -9.63 -5.43 8.63
C ALA A 302 -9.30 -6.06 10.00
N GLU A 303 -9.83 -7.25 10.29
CA GLU A 303 -9.52 -7.97 11.53
C GLU A 303 -8.08 -8.50 11.53
N HIS A 304 -7.55 -8.92 10.37
CA HIS A 304 -6.15 -9.31 10.24
C HIS A 304 -5.18 -8.17 10.60
N PHE A 305 -5.54 -6.91 10.34
CA PHE A 305 -4.74 -5.77 10.79
C PHE A 305 -4.86 -5.54 12.31
N ARG A 306 -6.04 -5.71 12.90
CA ARG A 306 -6.26 -5.47 14.34
C ARG A 306 -5.68 -6.58 15.20
N SER A 307 -5.93 -7.82 14.83
CA SER A 307 -5.55 -9.01 15.57
C SER A 307 -5.18 -10.16 14.62
N PRO A 308 -3.96 -10.13 14.03
CA PRO A 308 -3.54 -11.12 13.04
C PRO A 308 -3.71 -12.57 13.52
N VAL A 309 -3.38 -12.83 14.79
CA VAL A 309 -3.45 -14.19 15.39
C VAL A 309 -4.89 -14.67 15.60
N ALA A 310 -5.88 -13.77 15.66
CA ALA A 310 -7.29 -14.15 15.79
C ALA A 310 -7.83 -14.79 14.51
N VAL A 311 -7.34 -14.37 13.35
CA VAL A 311 -7.79 -14.87 12.04
C VAL A 311 -6.79 -15.84 11.39
N VAL A 312 -5.51 -15.79 11.81
CA VAL A 312 -4.47 -16.75 11.42
C VAL A 312 -3.64 -17.09 12.65
N ALA A 313 -3.94 -18.20 13.31
CA ALA A 313 -3.34 -18.60 14.59
C ALA A 313 -1.80 -18.68 14.58
N THR A 314 -1.19 -18.94 13.42
CA THR A 314 0.27 -19.00 13.23
C THR A 314 0.88 -17.68 12.78
N SER A 315 0.12 -16.61 12.70
CA SER A 315 0.60 -15.31 12.21
C SER A 315 1.68 -14.74 13.14
N GLN A 316 2.78 -14.32 12.54
CA GLN A 316 3.85 -13.55 13.20
C GLN A 316 3.75 -12.05 12.91
N MET A 317 2.75 -11.64 12.14
CA MET A 317 2.48 -10.23 11.87
C MET A 317 2.08 -9.54 13.19
N PRO A 318 2.70 -8.40 13.55
CA PRO A 318 2.26 -7.64 14.71
C PRO A 318 0.92 -6.95 14.42
N PRO A 319 0.05 -6.75 15.44
CA PRO A 319 -1.12 -5.89 15.31
C PRO A 319 -0.74 -4.49 14.82
N VAL A 320 -1.55 -3.95 13.92
CA VAL A 320 -1.34 -2.60 13.36
C VAL A 320 -2.03 -1.59 14.27
N ALA A 321 -1.23 -0.74 14.92
CA ALA A 321 -1.75 0.36 15.74
C ALA A 321 -2.26 1.48 14.83
N ALA A 322 -3.51 1.40 14.38
CA ALA A 322 -4.13 2.31 13.44
C ALA A 322 -5.57 2.67 13.85
N SER A 323 -5.99 3.88 13.51
CA SER A 323 -7.38 4.31 13.64
C SER A 323 -8.31 3.52 12.70
N GLN A 324 -9.63 3.53 12.95
CA GLN A 324 -10.60 2.87 12.08
C GLN A 324 -10.52 3.37 10.63
N ARG A 325 -10.31 4.68 10.43
CA ARG A 325 -10.12 5.26 9.08
C ARG A 325 -8.90 4.69 8.38
N GLU A 326 -7.80 4.51 9.08
CA GLU A 326 -6.57 3.92 8.52
C GLU A 326 -6.74 2.43 8.25
N ILE A 327 -7.42 1.68 9.12
CA ILE A 327 -7.78 0.28 8.88
C ILE A 327 -8.65 0.15 7.60
N ASP A 328 -9.63 1.04 7.42
CA ASP A 328 -10.46 1.04 6.22
C ASP A 328 -9.64 1.38 4.96
N ALA A 329 -8.71 2.34 5.05
CA ALA A 329 -7.79 2.68 3.96
C ALA A 329 -6.87 1.49 3.61
N LEU A 330 -6.23 0.87 4.60
CA LEU A 330 -5.40 -0.33 4.41
C LEU A 330 -6.19 -1.49 3.81
N THR A 331 -7.43 -1.69 4.28
CA THR A 331 -8.36 -2.70 3.73
C THR A 331 -8.67 -2.43 2.27
N MET A 332 -8.99 -1.19 1.91
CA MET A 332 -9.23 -0.79 0.52
C MET A 332 -8.01 -1.06 -0.35
N TYR A 333 -6.81 -0.69 0.10
CA TYR A 333 -5.61 -0.93 -0.69
C TYR A 333 -5.34 -2.43 -0.89
N VAL A 334 -5.44 -3.25 0.16
CA VAL A 334 -5.24 -4.71 0.03
C VAL A 334 -6.30 -5.33 -0.88
N LEU A 335 -7.57 -4.92 -0.77
CA LEU A 335 -8.62 -5.34 -1.71
C LEU A 335 -8.31 -4.93 -3.16
N SER A 336 -7.57 -3.85 -3.39
CA SER A 336 -7.17 -3.41 -4.73
C SER A 336 -6.01 -4.20 -5.33
N LEU A 337 -5.32 -5.00 -4.52
CA LEU A 337 -4.22 -5.85 -4.98
C LEU A 337 -4.76 -7.08 -5.72
N ARG A 338 -5.20 -6.83 -6.94
CA ARG A 338 -5.75 -7.80 -7.90
C ARG A 338 -5.16 -7.53 -9.27
N ARG A 339 -5.11 -8.56 -10.11
CA ARG A 339 -4.58 -8.41 -11.47
C ARG A 339 -5.39 -9.27 -12.43
N ARG A 340 -6.09 -8.61 -13.33
CA ARG A 340 -6.75 -9.28 -14.44
C ARG A 340 -5.84 -9.30 -15.66
N GLU A 341 -5.86 -10.39 -16.42
CA GLU A 341 -5.30 -10.41 -17.76
C GLU A 341 -6.21 -9.56 -18.66
N LEU A 342 -5.61 -8.59 -19.36
CA LEU A 342 -6.31 -7.65 -20.21
C LEU A 342 -5.84 -7.80 -21.66
N PRO A 343 -6.74 -7.73 -22.66
CA PRO A 343 -6.36 -7.50 -24.04
C PRO A 343 -5.54 -6.21 -24.16
N GLY A 344 -4.60 -6.15 -25.10
CA GLY A 344 -3.67 -5.04 -25.24
C GLY A 344 -4.33 -3.66 -25.32
N THR A 345 -5.51 -3.58 -25.95
CA THR A 345 -6.32 -2.36 -26.07
C THR A 345 -6.91 -1.85 -24.75
N TYR A 346 -7.03 -2.71 -23.76
CA TYR A 346 -7.59 -2.39 -22.44
C TYR A 346 -6.51 -2.25 -21.35
N VAL A 347 -5.23 -2.45 -21.69
CA VAL A 347 -4.14 -2.25 -20.71
C VAL A 347 -3.95 -0.75 -20.49
N PRO A 348 -4.22 -0.23 -19.29
CA PRO A 348 -4.07 1.19 -19.01
C PRO A 348 -2.58 1.59 -19.00
N ARG A 349 -2.34 2.87 -19.29
CA ARG A 349 -0.97 3.41 -19.44
C ARG A 349 -0.10 3.18 -18.22
N ASP A 350 -0.62 3.42 -17.03
CA ASP A 350 0.10 3.23 -15.78
C ASP A 350 0.53 1.78 -15.57
N ARG A 351 -0.34 0.81 -15.84
CA ARG A 351 0.01 -0.61 -15.79
C ARG A 351 1.07 -0.99 -16.83
N MET A 352 0.97 -0.43 -18.03
CA MET A 352 1.99 -0.62 -19.07
C MET A 352 3.33 -0.04 -18.61
N GLN A 353 3.34 1.16 -18.05
CA GLN A 353 4.54 1.82 -17.54
C GLN A 353 5.16 1.04 -16.37
N ALA A 354 4.36 0.54 -15.43
CA ALA A 354 4.85 -0.31 -14.36
C ALA A 354 5.47 -1.62 -14.89
N THR A 355 4.76 -2.31 -15.80
CA THR A 355 5.14 -3.65 -16.24
C THR A 355 6.27 -3.64 -17.29
N ARG A 356 6.23 -2.73 -18.27
CA ARG A 356 7.18 -2.70 -19.39
C ARG A 356 8.39 -1.81 -19.13
N PHE A 357 8.19 -0.69 -18.44
CA PHE A 357 9.23 0.30 -18.21
C PHE A 357 9.72 0.34 -16.76
N GLY A 358 9.18 -0.51 -15.89
CA GLY A 358 9.59 -0.60 -14.50
C GLY A 358 9.36 0.69 -13.72
N GLN A 359 8.37 1.51 -14.09
CA GLN A 359 8.01 2.67 -13.28
C GLN A 359 7.47 2.23 -11.93
N ARG A 360 7.86 2.95 -10.87
CA ARG A 360 7.50 2.58 -9.51
C ARG A 360 6.06 2.98 -9.18
N GLU A 361 5.40 2.10 -8.45
CA GLU A 361 4.07 2.36 -7.88
C GLU A 361 4.10 3.31 -6.67
N PHE A 362 5.27 3.66 -6.18
CA PHE A 362 5.53 4.59 -5.08
C PHE A 362 6.43 5.74 -5.55
N ALA A 363 6.30 6.88 -4.90
CA ALA A 363 7.19 8.01 -5.14
C ALA A 363 8.60 7.68 -4.66
N ALA A 364 9.60 8.16 -5.40
CA ALA A 364 10.99 7.84 -5.12
C ALA A 364 11.67 8.86 -4.19
N ASP A 365 10.92 9.69 -3.45
CA ASP A 365 11.48 10.55 -2.41
C ASP A 365 11.88 9.74 -1.17
N GLY A 366 12.88 10.24 -0.41
CA GLY A 366 13.45 9.51 0.70
C GLY A 366 12.46 9.22 1.84
N ALA A 367 11.48 10.11 2.08
CA ALA A 367 10.48 9.92 3.13
C ALA A 367 9.50 8.80 2.76
N THR A 368 9.04 8.76 1.51
CA THR A 368 8.17 7.69 1.01
C THR A 368 8.89 6.35 1.02
N LEU A 369 10.12 6.28 0.53
CA LEU A 369 10.91 5.06 0.52
C LEU A 369 11.18 4.55 1.94
N PHE A 370 11.60 5.43 2.86
CA PHE A 370 11.82 5.07 4.25
C PHE A 370 10.52 4.58 4.93
N GLY A 371 9.42 5.32 4.74
CA GLY A 371 8.11 4.95 5.26
C GLY A 371 7.68 3.57 4.80
N ALA A 372 7.77 3.30 3.51
CA ALA A 372 7.29 2.06 2.90
C ALA A 372 8.13 0.82 3.27
N PHE A 373 9.47 0.94 3.31
CA PHE A 373 10.38 -0.20 3.42
C PHE A 373 11.06 -0.34 4.78
N CYS A 374 11.26 0.75 5.52
CA CYS A 374 12.08 0.74 6.74
C CYS A 374 11.26 0.94 8.02
N ALA A 375 10.23 1.78 7.98
CA ALA A 375 9.47 2.20 9.15
C ALA A 375 8.75 1.05 9.87
N GLY A 376 8.36 0.00 9.14
CA GLY A 376 7.75 -1.20 9.72
C GLY A 376 8.57 -1.81 10.85
N CYS A 377 9.89 -1.85 10.68
CA CYS A 377 10.85 -2.36 11.66
C CYS A 377 11.49 -1.24 12.49
N HIS A 378 11.95 -0.15 11.86
CA HIS A 378 12.75 0.88 12.53
C HIS A 378 11.96 2.06 13.12
N GLY A 379 10.62 2.09 12.95
CA GLY A 379 9.78 3.22 13.34
C GLY A 379 9.83 4.37 12.33
N LEU A 380 8.78 5.19 12.28
CA LEU A 380 8.68 6.32 11.33
C LEU A 380 9.81 7.34 11.50
N GLU A 381 10.23 7.57 12.75
CA GLU A 381 11.34 8.48 13.10
C GLU A 381 12.70 7.76 13.14
N GLY A 382 12.77 6.50 12.76
CA GLY A 382 14.00 5.72 12.83
C GLY A 382 14.53 5.46 14.25
N ASN A 383 13.69 5.58 15.27
CA ASN A 383 14.03 5.44 16.69
C ASN A 383 14.10 3.98 17.17
N GLY A 384 13.88 3.03 16.27
CA GLY A 384 13.81 1.61 16.59
C GLY A 384 12.45 1.19 17.14
N LYS A 385 12.24 -0.11 17.25
CA LYS A 385 11.02 -0.72 17.82
C LYS A 385 11.37 -1.90 18.72
N HIS A 386 10.56 -2.06 19.78
CA HIS A 386 10.52 -3.27 20.58
C HIS A 386 9.16 -3.94 20.33
N THR A 387 9.18 -5.20 19.94
CA THR A 387 7.95 -5.97 19.72
C THR A 387 7.57 -6.75 20.97
N THR A 388 6.31 -7.05 21.15
CA THR A 388 5.78 -7.86 22.25
C THR A 388 6.40 -9.26 22.34
N GLY A 389 7.00 -9.77 21.25
CA GLY A 389 7.74 -11.03 21.17
C GLY A 389 9.22 -10.91 21.56
N GLY A 390 9.68 -9.78 22.12
CA GLY A 390 11.06 -9.58 22.56
C GLY A 390 12.06 -9.22 21.47
N THR A 391 11.61 -9.10 20.19
CA THR A 391 12.49 -8.65 19.09
C THR A 391 12.72 -7.16 19.19
N THR A 392 13.98 -6.75 19.15
CA THR A 392 14.39 -5.34 19.15
C THR A 392 14.97 -4.98 17.79
N PHE A 393 14.40 -3.95 17.17
CA PHE A 393 14.95 -3.33 15.96
C PHE A 393 15.72 -2.06 16.34
N PRO A 394 16.96 -1.86 15.82
CA PRO A 394 17.82 -0.77 16.24
C PRO A 394 17.30 0.60 15.83
N ALA A 395 17.60 1.62 16.66
CA ALA A 395 17.48 3.02 16.32
C ALA A 395 18.53 3.41 15.27
N ILE A 396 18.10 3.67 14.04
CA ILE A 396 18.99 3.97 12.90
C ILE A 396 19.09 5.46 12.57
N ALA A 397 18.18 6.29 13.09
CA ALA A 397 18.28 7.75 13.02
C ALA A 397 18.97 8.35 14.26
N ASN A 398 19.56 7.53 15.13
CA ASN A 398 20.27 7.99 16.32
C ASN A 398 21.47 8.87 15.93
N PRO A 399 21.57 10.14 16.44
CA PRO A 399 22.66 11.06 16.08
C PRO A 399 24.06 10.55 16.43
N ASP A 400 24.20 9.83 17.55
CA ASP A 400 25.52 9.28 17.96
C ASP A 400 25.99 8.18 17.01
N PHE A 401 25.04 7.40 16.44
CA PHE A 401 25.34 6.44 15.38
C PHE A 401 25.68 7.14 14.06
N LEU A 402 24.82 8.06 13.63
CA LEU A 402 24.96 8.70 12.31
C LEU A 402 26.21 9.58 12.20
N LYS A 403 26.69 10.17 13.30
CA LYS A 403 27.96 10.92 13.34
C LYS A 403 29.20 10.07 13.10
N LEU A 404 29.12 8.77 13.37
CA LEU A 404 30.28 7.85 13.30
C LEU A 404 30.35 7.07 11.99
N VAL A 405 29.29 7.12 11.15
CA VAL A 405 29.23 6.37 9.90
C VAL A 405 29.15 7.32 8.71
N ASN A 406 29.77 6.92 7.60
CA ASN A 406 29.64 7.61 6.32
C ASN A 406 28.44 7.07 5.51
N ASP A 407 28.16 7.69 4.38
CA ASP A 407 27.03 7.29 3.52
C ASP A 407 27.29 5.95 2.83
N GLU A 408 28.54 5.59 2.58
CA GLU A 408 28.93 4.28 2.02
C GLU A 408 28.54 3.14 2.98
N PHE A 409 28.77 3.34 4.30
CA PHE A 409 28.36 2.38 5.34
C PHE A 409 26.83 2.19 5.34
N LEU A 410 26.08 3.29 5.30
CA LEU A 410 24.61 3.24 5.31
C LEU A 410 24.07 2.59 4.03
N ALA A 411 24.51 3.05 2.87
CA ALA A 411 24.09 2.51 1.57
C ALA A 411 24.46 1.04 1.43
N GLY A 412 25.70 0.66 1.78
CA GLY A 412 26.15 -0.73 1.73
C GLY A 412 25.40 -1.63 2.71
N THR A 413 25.06 -1.11 3.91
CA THR A 413 24.23 -1.83 4.88
C THR A 413 22.82 -2.07 4.35
N ILE A 414 22.19 -1.06 3.76
CA ILE A 414 20.86 -1.19 3.17
C ILE A 414 20.91 -2.16 1.98
N ALA A 415 21.87 -1.97 1.07
CA ALA A 415 21.99 -2.77 -0.14
C ALA A 415 22.19 -4.27 0.14
N LYS A 416 23.09 -4.60 1.08
CA LYS A 416 23.51 -5.98 1.39
C LYS A 416 22.69 -6.62 2.53
N GLY A 417 22.00 -5.80 3.34
CA GLY A 417 21.29 -6.27 4.52
C GLY A 417 22.21 -6.78 5.64
N ARG A 418 21.67 -7.66 6.46
CA ARG A 418 22.37 -8.36 7.54
C ARG A 418 22.09 -9.87 7.42
N PRO A 419 22.83 -10.62 6.61
CA PRO A 419 22.63 -12.06 6.42
C PRO A 419 22.52 -12.80 7.77
N GLY A 420 21.55 -13.70 7.87
CA GLY A 420 21.21 -14.40 9.10
C GLY A 420 20.44 -13.58 10.14
N ARG A 421 19.94 -12.41 9.76
CA ARG A 421 19.09 -11.53 10.56
C ARG A 421 17.87 -11.07 9.75
N ARG A 422 16.90 -10.45 10.44
CA ARG A 422 15.65 -9.97 9.85
C ARG A 422 15.80 -8.68 9.00
N MET A 423 16.98 -8.38 8.50
CA MET A 423 17.23 -7.25 7.60
C MET A 423 17.70 -7.80 6.25
N PRO A 424 16.80 -7.86 5.25
CA PRO A 424 17.13 -8.38 3.92
C PRO A 424 18.09 -7.44 3.18
N GLY A 425 18.73 -7.93 2.13
CA GLY A 425 19.50 -7.12 1.18
C GLY A 425 18.58 -6.38 0.23
N TRP A 426 18.31 -5.12 0.50
CA TRP A 426 17.31 -4.34 -0.22
C TRP A 426 17.62 -4.16 -1.71
N ALA A 427 18.88 -4.18 -2.13
CA ALA A 427 19.23 -4.09 -3.55
C ALA A 427 18.85 -5.37 -4.31
N LYS A 428 19.21 -6.54 -3.78
CA LYS A 428 18.99 -7.82 -4.44
C LYS A 428 17.62 -8.42 -4.10
N ASP A 429 17.34 -8.56 -2.83
CA ASP A 429 16.18 -9.29 -2.35
C ASP A 429 14.94 -8.40 -2.27
N GLY A 430 15.10 -7.14 -1.86
CA GLY A 430 14.02 -6.16 -1.74
C GLY A 430 13.69 -5.38 -3.01
N GLY A 431 14.55 -5.46 -4.06
CA GLY A 431 14.31 -4.84 -5.36
C GLY A 431 14.46 -3.30 -5.41
N LEU A 432 15.13 -2.69 -4.42
CA LEU A 432 15.45 -1.26 -4.43
C LEU A 432 16.64 -0.96 -5.35
N ARG A 433 16.56 0.16 -6.07
CA ARG A 433 17.61 0.65 -6.95
C ARG A 433 18.66 1.43 -6.18
N PRO A 434 19.90 1.56 -6.68
CA PRO A 434 20.96 2.31 -6.01
C PRO A 434 20.57 3.77 -5.69
N GLU A 435 19.89 4.45 -6.62
CA GLU A 435 19.43 5.82 -6.42
C GLU A 435 18.32 5.93 -5.37
N GLU A 436 17.48 4.91 -5.20
CA GLU A 436 16.45 4.84 -4.16
C GLU A 436 17.12 4.66 -2.78
N ILE A 437 18.14 3.81 -2.69
CA ILE A 437 18.95 3.62 -1.47
C ILE A 437 19.65 4.94 -1.08
N THR A 438 20.21 5.66 -2.05
CA THR A 438 20.85 6.97 -1.79
C THR A 438 19.85 7.97 -1.19
N ARG A 439 18.62 7.99 -1.68
CA ARG A 439 17.55 8.86 -1.14
C ARG A 439 17.10 8.46 0.26
N ILE A 440 17.09 7.16 0.58
CA ILE A 440 16.84 6.69 1.94
C ILE A 440 17.97 7.16 2.88
N VAL A 441 19.23 7.07 2.46
CA VAL A 441 20.38 7.56 3.25
C VAL A 441 20.25 9.05 3.51
N ALA A 442 19.95 9.85 2.50
CA ALA A 442 19.73 11.30 2.64
C ALA A 442 18.59 11.61 3.63
N HIS A 443 17.50 10.83 3.58
CA HIS A 443 16.39 10.98 4.54
C HIS A 443 16.81 10.63 5.97
N LEU A 444 17.57 9.56 6.18
CA LEU A 444 18.14 9.21 7.49
C LEU A 444 19.03 10.33 8.06
N ARG A 445 19.85 10.97 7.21
CA ARG A 445 20.64 12.15 7.62
C ARG A 445 19.75 13.31 8.09
N LYS A 446 18.67 13.55 7.37
CA LYS A 446 17.68 14.59 7.73
C LYS A 446 17.01 14.26 9.06
N LEU A 447 16.59 13.02 9.29
CA LEU A 447 15.99 12.57 10.56
C LEU A 447 16.95 12.74 11.74
N GLY A 448 18.21 12.33 11.57
CA GLY A 448 19.22 12.43 12.63
C GLY A 448 19.81 13.82 12.82
N GLY A 449 19.59 14.75 11.88
CA GLY A 449 20.09 16.13 11.96
C GLY A 449 21.61 16.26 11.96
N VAL A 450 22.33 15.28 11.40
CA VAL A 450 23.81 15.23 11.46
C VAL A 450 24.42 14.92 10.10
N PRO A 451 25.59 15.54 9.77
CA PRO A 451 26.31 15.26 8.53
C PRO A 451 26.91 13.84 8.55
N ALA A 452 27.31 13.38 7.37
CA ALA A 452 28.07 12.14 7.22
C ALA A 452 29.45 12.26 7.89
N ALA A 453 29.93 11.14 8.47
CA ALA A 453 31.32 11.03 8.88
C ALA A 453 32.26 11.10 7.65
N GLY A 454 33.45 11.67 7.84
CA GLY A 454 34.50 11.62 6.85
C GLY A 454 35.00 10.18 6.62
N LYS A 455 35.80 10.01 5.57
CA LYS A 455 36.57 8.77 5.40
C LYS A 455 37.60 8.67 6.52
N ASP A 456 37.69 7.49 7.09
CA ASP A 456 38.61 7.18 8.16
C ASP A 456 39.41 5.91 7.83
N GLU A 457 40.71 6.03 7.83
CA GLU A 457 41.66 4.97 7.46
C GLU A 457 42.36 4.37 8.67
N TRP A 458 42.05 4.86 9.89
CA TRP A 458 42.69 4.31 11.08
C TRP A 458 42.36 2.82 11.28
N LYS A 459 43.39 2.04 11.60
CA LYS A 459 43.28 0.62 11.91
C LYS A 459 43.95 0.33 13.24
N THR A 460 43.31 -0.52 14.05
CA THR A 460 43.91 -0.97 15.29
C THR A 460 45.09 -1.92 15.03
N THR A 461 46.16 -1.73 15.78
CA THR A 461 47.31 -2.65 15.84
C THR A 461 47.40 -3.36 17.18
N ALA A 462 46.39 -3.22 18.05
CA ALA A 462 46.34 -3.77 19.38
C ALA A 462 46.26 -5.32 19.38
N ASN A 463 46.58 -5.93 20.55
CA ASN A 463 46.59 -7.39 20.69
C ASN A 463 45.17 -7.96 20.81
N PRO A 464 44.72 -8.82 19.89
CA PRO A 464 43.38 -9.42 19.93
C PRO A 464 43.18 -10.40 21.10
N GLU A 465 44.20 -11.04 21.63
CA GLU A 465 44.06 -11.97 22.77
C GLU A 465 43.71 -11.23 24.07
N THR A 466 44.30 -10.05 24.30
CA THR A 466 43.87 -9.14 25.38
C THR A 466 42.41 -8.72 25.17
N GLY A 467 42.04 -8.43 23.91
CA GLY A 467 40.65 -8.07 23.51
C GLY A 467 39.66 -9.19 23.78
N ARG A 468 40.04 -10.44 23.59
CA ARG A 468 39.18 -11.62 23.86
C ARG A 468 38.72 -11.66 25.32
N ALA A 469 39.64 -11.52 26.26
CA ALA A 469 39.31 -11.53 27.69
C ALA A 469 38.42 -10.34 28.09
N LEU A 470 38.73 -9.15 27.57
CA LEU A 470 37.95 -7.93 27.82
C LEU A 470 36.55 -8.02 27.21
N PHE A 471 36.41 -8.58 26.00
CA PHE A 471 35.13 -8.80 25.37
C PHE A 471 34.24 -9.78 26.16
N ALA A 472 34.84 -10.89 26.61
CA ALA A 472 34.12 -11.87 27.42
C ALA A 472 33.58 -11.27 28.71
N ALA A 473 34.36 -10.40 29.35
CA ALA A 473 33.99 -9.77 30.62
C ALA A 473 32.97 -8.64 30.49
N ASN A 474 32.99 -7.88 29.38
CA ASN A 474 32.24 -6.61 29.27
C ASN A 474 31.17 -6.60 28.18
N CYS A 475 31.27 -7.44 27.15
CA CYS A 475 30.47 -7.31 25.92
C CYS A 475 29.59 -8.53 25.64
N SER A 476 30.07 -9.74 26.04
CA SER A 476 29.45 -11.03 25.67
C SER A 476 28.03 -11.19 26.19
N GLY A 477 27.67 -10.59 27.32
CA GLY A 477 26.35 -10.66 27.92
C GLY A 477 25.23 -10.09 27.00
N CYS A 478 25.56 -9.06 26.23
CA CYS A 478 24.60 -8.43 25.29
C CYS A 478 24.82 -8.89 23.86
N HIS A 479 26.11 -9.05 23.44
CA HIS A 479 26.45 -9.34 22.04
C HIS A 479 26.67 -10.83 21.74
N GLY A 480 26.54 -11.70 22.75
CA GLY A 480 26.82 -13.12 22.63
C GLY A 480 28.32 -13.43 22.74
N ALA A 481 28.68 -14.62 23.26
CA ALA A 481 30.08 -15.01 23.50
C ALA A 481 30.92 -15.07 22.20
N LYS A 482 30.27 -15.36 21.07
CA LYS A 482 30.89 -15.41 19.73
C LYS A 482 30.55 -14.18 18.89
N GLY A 483 29.97 -13.12 19.50
CA GLY A 483 29.51 -11.95 18.79
C GLY A 483 28.28 -12.20 17.93
N ASP A 484 27.54 -13.27 18.18
CA ASP A 484 26.35 -13.72 17.42
C ASP A 484 25.09 -12.92 17.74
N GLY A 485 25.19 -11.99 18.71
CA GLY A 485 24.08 -11.12 19.09
C GLY A 485 23.28 -11.68 20.27
N GLY A 486 22.28 -10.92 20.66
CA GLY A 486 21.40 -11.18 21.80
C GLY A 486 20.52 -9.95 21.96
N MET A 487 20.56 -9.30 23.12
CA MET A 487 19.98 -7.95 23.30
C MET A 487 20.67 -6.91 22.41
N GLY A 488 21.98 -7.04 22.19
CA GLY A 488 22.77 -6.23 21.27
C GLY A 488 22.86 -6.84 19.87
N PRO A 489 23.28 -6.06 18.86
CA PRO A 489 23.46 -6.54 17.49
C PRO A 489 24.56 -7.58 17.38
N ALA A 490 24.48 -8.45 16.36
CA ALA A 490 25.53 -9.40 16.01
C ALA A 490 26.76 -8.66 15.47
N LEU A 491 27.90 -8.78 16.20
CA LEU A 491 29.14 -8.12 15.83
C LEU A 491 29.99 -8.95 14.86
N HIS A 492 29.78 -10.28 14.77
CA HIS A 492 30.48 -11.13 13.80
C HIS A 492 29.86 -11.11 12.39
N ASN A 493 28.77 -10.31 12.18
CA ASN A 493 28.13 -10.20 10.89
C ASN A 493 29.09 -9.64 9.82
N GLN A 494 29.32 -10.40 8.74
CA GLN A 494 30.35 -10.08 7.75
C GLN A 494 30.10 -8.74 7.04
N VAL A 495 28.84 -8.39 6.76
CA VAL A 495 28.50 -7.08 6.15
C VAL A 495 28.82 -5.94 7.14
N LEU A 496 28.58 -6.13 8.44
CA LEU A 496 28.99 -5.15 9.44
C LEU A 496 30.51 -4.98 9.45
N LEU A 497 31.25 -6.08 9.53
CA LEU A 497 32.71 -6.07 9.62
C LEU A 497 33.37 -5.52 8.36
N GLU A 498 32.76 -5.74 7.17
CA GLU A 498 33.25 -5.17 5.90
C GLU A 498 33.09 -3.64 5.85
N LEU A 499 31.96 -3.13 6.32
CA LEU A 499 31.58 -1.73 6.15
C LEU A 499 31.99 -0.82 7.31
N ALA A 500 32.08 -1.35 8.55
CA ALA A 500 32.44 -0.59 9.73
C ALA A 500 33.93 -0.25 9.74
N SER A 501 34.29 1.00 10.01
CA SER A 501 35.69 1.39 10.32
C SER A 501 36.06 0.97 11.74
N ASP A 502 37.38 0.87 12.00
CA ASP A 502 37.87 0.58 13.37
C ASP A 502 37.53 1.75 14.32
N THR A 503 37.56 2.97 13.82
CA THR A 503 37.14 4.16 14.58
C THR A 503 35.65 4.09 14.93
N TYR A 504 34.77 3.67 14.00
CA TYR A 504 33.36 3.48 14.32
C TYR A 504 33.17 2.48 15.48
N LEU A 505 33.90 1.36 15.47
CA LEU A 505 33.84 0.36 16.53
C LEU A 505 34.37 0.93 17.84
N LEU A 506 35.55 1.57 17.82
CA LEU A 506 36.18 2.16 18.96
C LEU A 506 35.32 3.25 19.62
N GLU A 507 34.87 4.21 18.84
CA GLU A 507 34.06 5.32 19.35
C GLU A 507 32.69 4.85 19.85
N THR A 508 32.08 3.80 19.22
CA THR A 508 30.86 3.18 19.72
C THR A 508 31.09 2.52 21.08
N ILE A 509 32.21 1.83 21.29
CA ILE A 509 32.59 1.25 22.60
C ILE A 509 32.84 2.36 23.60
N SER A 510 33.62 3.36 23.22
CA SER A 510 34.05 4.46 24.10
C SER A 510 32.86 5.26 24.63
N ARG A 511 31.99 5.75 23.75
CA ARG A 511 30.90 6.70 24.06
C ARG A 511 29.55 6.04 24.31
N GLY A 512 29.36 4.80 23.83
CA GLY A 512 28.03 4.17 23.79
C GLY A 512 27.10 4.85 22.83
N ARG A 513 25.78 4.65 23.02
CA ARG A 513 24.70 5.26 22.23
C ARG A 513 23.62 5.75 23.16
N ARG A 514 23.43 7.05 23.24
CA ARG A 514 22.40 7.67 24.08
C ARG A 514 21.01 7.16 23.69
N GLY A 515 20.16 6.93 24.68
CA GLY A 515 18.81 6.39 24.49
C GLY A 515 18.76 4.90 24.15
N THR A 516 19.89 4.17 24.27
CA THR A 516 19.95 2.71 24.11
C THR A 516 20.61 2.04 25.32
N ALA A 517 20.53 0.71 25.40
CA ALA A 517 21.23 -0.06 26.45
C ALA A 517 22.75 -0.11 26.27
N MET A 518 23.30 0.39 25.16
CA MET A 518 24.73 0.44 24.89
C MET A 518 25.36 1.66 25.60
N GLY A 519 25.78 1.51 26.85
CA GLY A 519 26.53 2.53 27.60
C GLY A 519 27.95 2.71 27.07
N GLY A 520 28.55 3.89 27.31
CA GLY A 520 29.95 4.15 27.00
C GLY A 520 30.89 3.44 27.99
N PHE A 521 31.99 2.88 27.51
CA PHE A 521 32.95 2.13 28.33
C PHE A 521 34.22 2.91 28.72
N ALA A 522 34.40 4.12 28.16
CA ALA A 522 35.53 4.98 28.57
C ALA A 522 35.41 5.46 30.02
N GLU A 523 34.21 5.67 30.50
CA GLU A 523 33.93 6.14 31.85
C GLU A 523 33.50 4.99 32.77
N ALA A 524 33.86 5.11 34.05
CA ALA A 524 33.42 4.19 35.08
C ALA A 524 31.91 4.35 35.35
N SER A 525 31.23 3.26 35.69
CA SER A 525 29.86 3.26 36.21
C SER A 525 29.82 2.56 37.57
N PRO A 526 28.72 2.65 38.33
CA PRO A 526 28.61 1.92 39.60
C PRO A 526 28.84 0.40 39.46
N ALA A 527 28.59 -0.17 38.29
CA ALA A 527 28.68 -1.61 38.03
C ALA A 527 30.02 -2.03 37.39
N ARG A 528 30.83 -1.11 36.88
CA ARG A 528 32.10 -1.44 36.20
C ARG A 528 33.08 -0.28 36.18
N ARG A 529 34.40 -0.61 36.11
CA ARG A 529 35.44 0.38 35.85
C ARG A 529 35.39 0.90 34.41
N GLY A 530 35.94 2.07 34.17
CA GLY A 530 36.22 2.56 32.82
C GLY A 530 37.31 1.72 32.15
N LEU A 531 37.27 1.58 30.85
CA LEU A 531 38.28 0.95 30.02
C LEU A 531 39.21 2.01 29.45
N ALA A 532 40.52 1.75 29.51
CA ALA A 532 41.52 2.56 28.83
C ALA A 532 41.33 2.45 27.30
N ARG A 533 41.77 3.48 26.57
CA ARG A 533 41.68 3.47 25.09
C ARG A 533 42.37 2.25 24.48
N THR A 534 43.55 1.87 24.96
CA THR A 534 44.29 0.68 24.50
C THR A 534 43.55 -0.63 24.76
N GLU A 535 42.76 -0.73 25.85
CA GLU A 535 41.90 -1.88 26.13
C GLU A 535 40.76 -1.96 25.14
N MET A 536 40.11 -0.83 24.82
CA MET A 536 39.05 -0.76 23.82
C MET A 536 39.56 -1.04 22.40
N GLU A 537 40.77 -0.57 22.05
CA GLU A 537 41.46 -0.91 20.80
C GLU A 537 41.74 -2.42 20.70
N SER A 538 42.10 -3.08 21.80
CA SER A 538 42.25 -4.54 21.83
C SER A 538 40.93 -5.27 21.62
N ILE A 539 39.81 -4.76 22.16
CA ILE A 539 38.47 -5.29 21.88
C ILE A 539 38.13 -5.16 20.38
N VAL A 540 38.43 -4.02 19.75
CA VAL A 540 38.25 -3.83 18.30
C VAL A 540 39.09 -4.84 17.51
N ALA A 541 40.35 -5.03 17.87
CA ALA A 541 41.23 -6.03 17.26
C ALA A 541 40.66 -7.44 17.37
N PHE A 542 40.10 -7.81 18.53
CA PHE A 542 39.42 -9.10 18.70
C PHE A 542 38.17 -9.23 17.81
N ILE A 543 37.31 -8.22 17.76
CA ILE A 543 36.14 -8.21 16.88
C ILE A 543 36.56 -8.40 15.41
N ARG A 544 37.69 -7.82 14.99
CA ARG A 544 38.24 -7.98 13.64
C ARG A 544 38.69 -9.41 13.33
N THR A 545 39.01 -10.23 14.32
CA THR A 545 39.35 -11.65 14.08
C THR A 545 38.18 -12.45 13.50
N TRP A 546 36.97 -11.98 13.66
CA TRP A 546 35.80 -12.61 13.06
C TRP A 546 35.56 -12.23 11.59
N GLN A 547 36.31 -11.26 11.07
CA GLN A 547 36.23 -10.87 9.66
C GLN A 547 36.84 -12.00 8.81
N GLY A 548 35.97 -12.74 8.06
CA GLY A 548 36.46 -13.79 7.19
C GLY A 548 37.38 -13.21 6.13
N GLY A 549 38.55 -13.82 5.97
CA GLY A 549 39.47 -13.47 4.90
C GLY A 549 38.75 -13.61 3.55
N ARG A 550 38.97 -12.65 2.65
CA ARG A 550 38.62 -12.82 1.23
C ARG A 550 39.35 -14.07 0.72
N LYS A 551 38.65 -15.20 0.59
CA LYS A 551 39.09 -16.29 -0.27
C LYS A 551 38.71 -15.99 -1.71
#